data_3ebefc1f4880f8458d132236bcce2971
#
_entry.id   3ebefc1f4880f8458d132236bcce2971
#
_cell.length_a   1.000
_cell.length_b   1.000
_cell.length_c   1.000
_cell.angle_alpha   90.00
_cell.angle_beta   90.00
_cell.angle_gamma   90.00
#
_symmetry.space_group_name_H-M   'P 1'
#
loop_
_entity.id
_entity.type
_entity.pdbx_description
1 polymer ?
#
loop_
_entity_poly.entity_id
_entity_poly.type
_entity_poly.pdbx_seq_one_letter_code
_entity_poly.pdbx_strand_id
1 'polypeptide(L)'
;PELALLLKRIESLREFLECVKTSSTFDGETKESVCSELVALARAMKPKIVVNRARNAYEAQIAANIFAKHARQNLLIEPENLGYMVFDNRVSETINSGMPLVVSYPKLKISQCIADLASRLGYF
;
A
#
# COMPACT_ATOMS: atom_id res chain seq x y z
N PRO A 1 -1.79 6.29 -31.04
CA PRO A 1 -1.65 7.63 -30.44
C PRO A 1 -2.73 7.92 -29.39
N GLU A 2 -4.00 7.59 -29.62
CA GLU A 2 -5.09 7.83 -28.67
C GLU A 2 -4.91 7.07 -27.35
N LEU A 3 -4.52 5.82 -27.40
CA LEU A 3 -4.30 5.00 -26.20
C LEU A 3 -3.18 5.57 -25.31
N ALA A 4 -2.10 6.05 -25.91
CA ALA A 4 -0.98 6.66 -25.18
C ALA A 4 -1.36 8.00 -24.52
N LEU A 5 -2.27 8.77 -25.13
CA LEU A 5 -2.82 10.01 -24.56
C LEU A 5 -3.82 9.72 -23.44
N LEU A 6 -4.64 8.68 -23.57
CA LEU A 6 -5.57 8.22 -22.54
C LEU A 6 -4.81 7.70 -21.31
N LEU A 7 -3.76 6.90 -21.51
CA LEU A 7 -2.92 6.38 -20.43
C LEU A 7 -2.24 7.47 -19.60
N LYS A 8 -1.93 8.62 -20.18
CA LYS A 8 -1.36 9.77 -19.45
C LYS A 8 -2.36 10.48 -18.52
N ARG A 9 -3.66 10.23 -18.66
CA ARG A 9 -4.73 10.85 -17.86
C ARG A 9 -5.37 9.90 -16.85
N ILE A 10 -4.98 8.63 -16.87
CA ILE A 10 -5.57 7.62 -15.99
C ILE A 10 -4.82 7.63 -14.66
N GLU A 11 -5.52 7.95 -13.59
CA GLU A 11 -4.99 8.00 -12.23
C GLU A 11 -5.37 6.78 -11.40
N SER A 12 -6.26 5.90 -11.92
CA SER A 12 -6.71 4.73 -11.20
C SER A 12 -6.99 3.52 -12.10
N LEU A 13 -6.90 2.32 -11.54
CA LEU A 13 -7.27 1.09 -12.26
C LEU A 13 -8.75 1.11 -12.66
N ARG A 14 -9.62 1.69 -11.83
CA ARG A 14 -11.04 1.84 -12.14
C ARG A 14 -11.26 2.65 -13.41
N GLU A 15 -10.62 3.82 -13.53
CA GLU A 15 -10.69 4.64 -14.74
C GLU A 15 -10.14 3.91 -15.96
N PHE A 16 -9.05 3.17 -15.81
CA PHE A 16 -8.50 2.35 -16.88
C PHE A 16 -9.52 1.32 -17.38
N LEU A 17 -10.18 0.60 -16.48
CA LEU A 17 -11.19 -0.39 -16.84
C LEU A 17 -12.39 0.25 -17.56
N GLU A 18 -12.84 1.42 -17.13
CA GLU A 18 -13.90 2.17 -17.83
C GLU A 18 -13.44 2.62 -19.23
N CYS A 19 -12.20 3.09 -19.38
CA CYS A 19 -11.64 3.45 -20.69
C CYS A 19 -11.57 2.22 -21.63
N VAL A 20 -11.17 1.05 -21.14
CA VAL A 20 -11.15 -0.18 -21.94
C VAL A 20 -12.55 -0.57 -22.39
N LYS A 21 -13.54 -0.54 -21.48
CA LYS A 21 -14.93 -0.88 -21.79
C LYS A 21 -15.56 0.03 -22.84
N THR A 22 -15.23 1.32 -22.80
CA THR A 22 -15.81 2.34 -23.70
C THR A 22 -15.00 2.53 -24.99
N SER A 23 -13.78 2.00 -25.07
CA SER A 23 -12.91 2.11 -26.26
C SER A 23 -13.53 1.42 -27.47
N SER A 24 -13.41 2.05 -28.65
CA SER A 24 -13.73 1.44 -29.93
C SER A 24 -12.57 0.62 -30.53
N THR A 25 -11.40 0.67 -29.91
CA THR A 25 -10.16 0.03 -30.41
C THR A 25 -10.16 -1.48 -30.25
N PHE A 26 -10.85 -1.99 -29.21
CA PHE A 26 -10.91 -3.41 -28.90
C PHE A 26 -12.30 -3.98 -29.24
N ASP A 27 -12.34 -5.24 -29.70
CA ASP A 27 -13.58 -5.99 -29.78
C ASP A 27 -14.11 -6.38 -28.37
N GLY A 28 -15.37 -6.89 -28.33
CA GLY A 28 -16.02 -7.22 -27.06
C GLY A 28 -15.31 -8.33 -26.28
N GLU A 29 -14.80 -9.35 -26.96
CA GLU A 29 -14.09 -10.48 -26.33
C GLU A 29 -12.76 -10.03 -25.72
N THR A 30 -11.99 -9.23 -26.44
CA THR A 30 -10.74 -8.67 -25.94
C THR A 30 -10.98 -7.74 -24.74
N LYS A 31 -12.01 -6.90 -24.77
CA LYS A 31 -12.39 -6.04 -23.62
C LYS A 31 -12.69 -6.85 -22.37
N GLU A 32 -13.50 -7.89 -22.52
CA GLU A 32 -13.90 -8.75 -21.40
C GLU A 32 -12.70 -9.50 -20.83
N SER A 33 -11.83 -10.05 -21.67
CA SER A 33 -10.60 -10.73 -21.28
C SER A 33 -9.66 -9.80 -20.51
N VAL A 34 -9.36 -8.63 -21.06
CA VAL A 34 -8.47 -7.65 -20.41
C VAL A 34 -9.03 -7.19 -19.06
N CYS A 35 -10.31 -6.84 -19.01
CA CYS A 35 -10.94 -6.40 -17.75
C CYS A 35 -10.94 -7.52 -16.70
N SER A 36 -11.28 -8.75 -17.10
CA SER A 36 -11.31 -9.91 -16.21
C SER A 36 -9.94 -10.25 -15.64
N GLU A 37 -8.90 -10.26 -16.48
CA GLU A 37 -7.52 -10.54 -16.05
C GLU A 37 -6.99 -9.47 -15.11
N LEU A 38 -7.23 -8.19 -15.39
CA LEU A 38 -6.79 -7.08 -14.54
C LEU A 38 -7.49 -7.10 -13.18
N VAL A 39 -8.79 -7.37 -13.14
CA VAL A 39 -9.53 -7.49 -11.88
C VAL A 39 -9.04 -8.70 -11.07
N ALA A 40 -8.79 -9.83 -11.73
CA ALA A 40 -8.25 -11.03 -11.08
C ALA A 40 -6.86 -10.76 -10.50
N LEU A 41 -5.98 -10.09 -11.24
CA LEU A 41 -4.65 -9.69 -10.78
C LEU A 41 -4.75 -8.75 -9.57
N ALA A 42 -5.58 -7.71 -9.63
CA ALA A 42 -5.78 -6.78 -8.53
C ALA A 42 -6.28 -7.49 -7.26
N ARG A 43 -7.21 -8.42 -7.38
CA ARG A 43 -7.74 -9.22 -6.27
C ARG A 43 -6.71 -10.20 -5.68
N ALA A 44 -5.80 -10.71 -6.51
CA ALA A 44 -4.70 -11.58 -6.07
C ALA A 44 -3.62 -10.80 -5.32
N MET A 45 -3.48 -9.50 -5.58
CA MET A 45 -2.56 -8.63 -4.85
C MET A 45 -3.07 -8.38 -3.43
N LYS A 46 -2.26 -8.76 -2.44
CA LYS A 46 -2.51 -8.49 -1.01
C LYS A 46 -1.37 -7.68 -0.43
N PRO A 47 -1.25 -6.39 -0.81
CA PRO A 47 -0.17 -5.56 -0.31
C PRO A 47 -0.32 -5.35 1.19
N LYS A 48 0.80 -5.35 1.90
CA LYS A 48 0.86 -5.05 3.31
C LYS A 48 1.21 -3.58 3.50
N ILE A 49 0.47 -2.90 4.35
CA ILE A 49 0.71 -1.50 4.67
C ILE A 49 1.20 -1.34 6.11
N VAL A 50 2.14 -0.45 6.28
CA VAL A 50 2.65 -0.03 7.59
C VAL A 50 2.55 1.49 7.66
N VAL A 51 1.87 2.00 8.68
CA VAL A 51 1.81 3.45 8.92
C VAL A 51 3.07 3.88 9.65
N ASN A 52 3.87 4.72 9.02
CA ASN A 52 5.10 5.23 9.61
C ASN A 52 4.89 6.59 10.27
N ARG A 53 5.65 6.86 11.33
CA ARG A 53 5.66 8.14 12.07
C ARG A 53 4.31 8.52 12.67
N ALA A 54 3.53 7.54 13.08
CA ALA A 54 2.27 7.77 13.79
C ALA A 54 2.51 8.31 15.20
N ARG A 55 1.68 9.21 15.68
CA ARG A 55 1.73 9.68 17.07
C ARG A 55 1.27 8.61 18.05
N ASN A 56 0.28 7.83 17.64
CA ASN A 56 -0.32 6.76 18.45
C ASN A 56 -1.03 5.73 17.56
N ALA A 57 -1.52 4.65 18.17
CA ALA A 57 -2.23 3.58 17.46
C ALA A 57 -3.53 4.05 16.81
N TYR A 58 -4.24 5.00 17.43
CA TYR A 58 -5.51 5.51 16.90
C TYR A 58 -5.30 6.28 15.59
N GLU A 59 -4.33 7.20 15.56
CA GLU A 59 -3.95 7.93 14.33
C GLU A 59 -3.52 6.97 13.22
N ALA A 60 -2.71 5.97 13.56
CA ALA A 60 -2.28 4.95 12.62
C ALA A 60 -3.46 4.16 12.03
N GLN A 61 -4.44 3.80 12.86
CA GLN A 61 -5.62 3.06 12.41
C GLN A 61 -6.48 3.91 11.46
N ILE A 62 -6.66 5.19 11.75
CA ILE A 62 -7.39 6.12 10.85
C ILE A 62 -6.67 6.21 9.50
N ALA A 63 -5.35 6.43 9.50
CA ALA A 63 -4.57 6.54 8.28
C ALA A 63 -4.63 5.25 7.44
N ALA A 64 -4.50 4.09 8.08
CA ALA A 64 -4.61 2.79 7.41
C ALA A 64 -6.01 2.59 6.79
N ASN A 65 -7.08 2.96 7.50
CA ASN A 65 -8.45 2.84 7.00
C ASN A 65 -8.71 3.76 5.79
N ILE A 66 -8.22 5.00 5.84
CA ILE A 66 -8.33 5.94 4.73
C ILE A 66 -7.60 5.38 3.51
N PHE A 67 -6.35 4.93 3.68
CA PHE A 67 -5.58 4.33 2.59
C PHE A 67 -6.29 3.09 2.01
N ALA A 68 -6.75 2.18 2.85
CA ALA A 68 -7.45 0.97 2.42
C ALA A 68 -8.73 1.29 1.65
N LYS A 69 -9.49 2.30 2.07
CA LYS A 69 -10.68 2.78 1.35
C LYS A 69 -10.32 3.26 -0.06
N HIS A 70 -9.29 4.11 -0.19
CA HIS A 70 -8.85 4.60 -1.49
C HIS A 70 -8.28 3.48 -2.38
N ALA A 71 -7.51 2.56 -1.81
CA ALA A 71 -6.97 1.41 -2.53
C ALA A 71 -8.08 0.51 -3.09
N ARG A 72 -9.13 0.23 -2.30
CA ARG A 72 -10.30 -0.50 -2.77
C ARG A 72 -11.05 0.23 -3.88
N GLN A 73 -11.26 1.52 -3.72
CA GLN A 73 -12.04 2.31 -4.67
C GLN A 73 -11.33 2.54 -6.00
N ASN A 74 -10.02 2.80 -5.98
CA ASN A 74 -9.26 3.23 -7.15
C ASN A 74 -8.43 2.12 -7.78
N LEU A 75 -7.92 1.18 -6.97
CA LEU A 75 -7.02 0.11 -7.43
C LEU A 75 -7.67 -1.27 -7.39
N LEU A 76 -8.88 -1.39 -6.82
CA LEU A 76 -9.59 -2.67 -6.64
C LEU A 76 -8.79 -3.72 -5.85
N ILE A 77 -7.87 -3.28 -5.00
CA ILE A 77 -7.03 -4.13 -4.14
C ILE A 77 -7.53 -4.08 -2.69
N GLU A 78 -7.26 -5.15 -1.95
CA GLU A 78 -7.57 -5.24 -0.52
C GLU A 78 -6.26 -5.29 0.28
N PRO A 79 -5.75 -4.14 0.75
CA PRO A 79 -4.52 -4.10 1.52
C PRO A 79 -4.71 -4.64 2.94
N GLU A 80 -3.71 -5.36 3.42
CA GLU A 80 -3.63 -5.83 4.80
C GLU A 80 -2.90 -4.80 5.67
N ASN A 81 -3.54 -4.35 6.76
CA ASN A 81 -2.87 -3.49 7.73
C ASN A 81 -1.92 -4.33 8.60
N LEU A 82 -0.63 -4.24 8.35
CA LEU A 82 0.40 -4.97 9.11
C LEU A 82 0.64 -4.32 10.47
N GLY A 83 0.49 -3.00 10.57
CA GLY A 83 0.71 -2.26 11.80
C GLY A 83 1.25 -0.86 11.59
N TYR A 84 1.96 -0.35 12.58
CA TYR A 84 2.48 1.02 12.56
C TYR A 84 3.82 1.14 13.29
N MET A 85 4.53 2.21 13.00
CA MET A 85 5.71 2.67 13.74
C MET A 85 5.43 4.05 14.32
N VAL A 86 5.69 4.22 15.60
CA VAL A 86 5.56 5.53 16.26
C VAL A 86 6.68 6.47 15.82
N PHE A 87 6.41 7.77 15.86
CA PHE A 87 7.44 8.78 15.69
C PHE A 87 8.37 8.79 16.92
N ASP A 88 9.68 8.79 16.69
CA ASP A 88 10.70 8.93 17.73
C ASP A 88 11.94 9.65 17.17
N ASN A 89 12.37 10.73 17.83
CA ASN A 89 13.52 11.53 17.39
C ASN A 89 14.84 10.76 17.41
N ARG A 90 14.96 9.72 18.25
CA ARG A 90 16.15 8.89 18.37
C ARG A 90 16.46 8.06 17.12
N VAL A 91 15.51 7.92 16.20
CA VAL A 91 15.77 7.31 14.89
C VAL A 91 16.89 8.06 14.16
N SER A 92 16.85 9.39 14.17
CA SER A 92 17.89 10.20 13.51
C SER A 92 19.27 10.05 14.18
N GLU A 93 19.31 9.88 15.50
CA GLU A 93 20.56 9.64 16.26
C GLU A 93 21.20 8.31 15.85
N THR A 94 20.40 7.25 15.71
CA THR A 94 20.90 5.93 15.32
C THR A 94 21.37 5.86 13.87
N ILE A 95 20.75 6.61 12.96
CA ILE A 95 21.24 6.75 11.58
C ILE A 95 22.65 7.33 11.58
N ASN A 96 22.88 8.38 12.35
CA ASN A 96 24.19 9.03 12.42
C ASN A 96 25.27 8.15 13.08
N SER A 97 24.89 7.31 14.03
CA SER A 97 25.81 6.40 14.73
C SER A 97 26.11 5.10 13.97
N GLY A 98 25.34 4.79 12.93
CA GLY A 98 25.44 3.53 12.17
C GLY A 98 24.99 2.29 12.95
N MET A 99 24.38 2.45 14.13
CA MET A 99 23.87 1.35 14.95
C MET A 99 22.35 1.18 14.75
N PRO A 100 21.85 -0.06 14.58
CA PRO A 100 20.42 -0.28 14.47
C PRO A 100 19.66 0.17 15.72
N LEU A 101 18.53 0.85 15.54
CA LEU A 101 17.69 1.39 16.62
C LEU A 101 17.29 0.31 17.63
N VAL A 102 16.89 -0.86 17.17
CA VAL A 102 16.46 -1.98 18.01
C VAL A 102 17.59 -2.53 18.89
N VAL A 103 18.83 -2.36 18.48
CA VAL A 103 20.02 -2.74 19.26
C VAL A 103 20.35 -1.67 20.27
N SER A 104 20.38 -0.40 19.84
CA SER A 104 20.74 0.73 20.70
C SER A 104 19.67 1.02 21.77
N TYR A 105 18.42 0.86 21.40
CA TYR A 105 17.26 1.24 22.23
C TYR A 105 16.16 0.17 22.22
N PRO A 106 16.40 -1.06 22.70
CA PRO A 106 15.44 -2.17 22.57
C PRO A 106 14.11 -1.96 23.30
N LYS A 107 14.09 -1.14 24.34
CA LYS A 107 12.91 -0.87 25.16
C LYS A 107 12.03 0.28 24.66
N LEU A 108 12.44 0.98 23.62
CA LEU A 108 11.63 2.04 23.06
C LEU A 108 10.35 1.52 22.40
N LYS A 109 9.31 2.34 22.43
CA LYS A 109 8.03 2.02 21.79
C LYS A 109 8.21 1.72 20.30
N ILE A 110 9.04 2.48 19.60
CA ILE A 110 9.32 2.26 18.18
C ILE A 110 10.02 0.90 17.95
N SER A 111 10.96 0.52 18.82
CA SER A 111 11.64 -0.78 18.73
C SER A 111 10.67 -1.93 18.95
N GLN A 112 9.73 -1.78 19.87
CA GLN A 112 8.63 -2.73 20.06
C GLN A 112 7.73 -2.83 18.83
N CYS A 113 7.37 -1.68 18.21
CA CYS A 113 6.61 -1.68 16.96
C CYS A 113 7.33 -2.44 15.85
N ILE A 114 8.65 -2.26 15.71
CA ILE A 114 9.46 -2.97 14.71
C ILE A 114 9.45 -4.48 14.99
N ALA A 115 9.62 -4.90 16.23
CA ALA A 115 9.58 -6.30 16.62
C ALA A 115 8.20 -6.93 16.34
N ASP A 116 7.12 -6.23 16.67
CA ASP A 116 5.74 -6.67 16.38
C ASP A 116 5.49 -6.83 14.87
N LEU A 117 5.98 -5.88 14.06
CA LEU A 117 5.88 -5.97 12.60
C LEU A 117 6.66 -7.16 12.04
N ALA A 118 7.89 -7.37 12.52
CA ALA A 118 8.73 -8.49 12.11
C ALA A 118 8.08 -9.83 12.47
N SER A 119 7.49 -9.94 13.67
CA SER A 119 6.74 -11.13 14.10
C SER A 119 5.54 -11.41 13.19
N ARG A 120 4.76 -10.38 12.83
CA ARG A 120 3.62 -10.53 11.91
C ARG A 120 4.02 -10.93 10.49
N LEU A 121 5.25 -10.63 10.09
CA LEU A 121 5.84 -11.06 8.82
C LEU A 121 6.43 -12.49 8.90
N GLY A 122 6.47 -13.10 10.06
CA GLY A 122 6.96 -14.47 10.28
C GLY A 122 8.48 -14.57 10.46
N TYR A 123 9.15 -13.48 10.84
CA TYR A 123 10.61 -13.49 11.08
C TYR A 123 11.00 -13.90 12.50
N PHE A 124 10.04 -14.00 13.38
CA PHE A 124 10.26 -14.44 14.76
C PHE A 124 9.17 -15.41 15.22
#